data_9ee14804faa94c15ba62e410cd01b61d
#
_entry.id   9ee14804faa94c15ba62e410cd01b61d
#
_cell.length_a   1.000
_cell.length_b   1.000
_cell.length_c   1.000
_cell.angle_alpha   90.00
_cell.angle_beta   90.00
_cell.angle_gamma   90.00
#
_symmetry.space_group_name_H-M   'P 1'
#
loop_
_entity.id
_entity.type
_entity.pdbx_description
1 polymer ?
#
loop_
_entity_poly.entity_id
_entity_poly.type
_entity_poly.pdbx_seq_one_letter_code
_entity_poly.pdbx_strand_id
1 'polypeptide(L)'
;MRDIIVLGAGIGGLVTAVTLSRAGYPVTVLEAHVYAGGCAGTLYHKGFRFDAGATLSAGFYPGGPMDLVAQAAGIETWHGRPTDLAMVVHMPDGEMIPRWADERRQHAYQDAFTEQSMPFWHWQEKTVDALWDLALRLPTWPPQTARQAVEVISTGLNWTSADLFHRISPGLLADVFRLVASQLHRAPGRLRQFVDAQLLISAQTTSENANALYGATALDLPRRGVRVFESGIGSIAARLV
;
A
#
# COMPACT_ATOMS: atom_id res chain seq x y z
N MET A 1 -12.42 34.52 -0.39
CA MET A 1 -11.86 33.16 -0.28
C MET A 1 -11.56 32.69 -1.70
N ARG A 2 -10.46 32.01 -2.00
CA ARG A 2 -10.15 31.59 -3.39
C ARG A 2 -10.87 30.27 -3.66
N ASP A 3 -11.52 30.18 -4.83
CA ASP A 3 -12.09 28.91 -5.31
C ASP A 3 -10.95 27.98 -5.74
N ILE A 4 -11.06 26.70 -5.36
CA ILE A 4 -10.08 25.66 -5.67
C ILE A 4 -10.70 24.68 -6.66
N ILE A 5 -9.97 24.39 -7.73
CA ILE A 5 -10.37 23.37 -8.70
C ILE A 5 -9.41 22.20 -8.57
N VAL A 6 -9.96 21.00 -8.35
CA VAL A 6 -9.22 19.73 -8.34
C VAL A 6 -9.54 19.01 -9.65
N LEU A 7 -8.50 18.65 -10.41
CA LEU A 7 -8.65 17.92 -11.67
C LEU A 7 -8.45 16.43 -11.41
N GLY A 8 -9.50 15.65 -11.64
CA GLY A 8 -9.54 14.20 -11.46
C GLY A 8 -10.13 13.80 -10.10
N ALA A 9 -11.17 12.95 -10.16
CA ALA A 9 -11.83 12.36 -8.98
C ALA A 9 -11.26 10.96 -8.65
N GLY A 10 -9.97 10.72 -8.89
CA GLY A 10 -9.26 9.57 -8.31
C GLY A 10 -9.12 9.73 -6.79
N ILE A 11 -8.73 8.68 -6.08
CA ILE A 11 -8.66 8.69 -4.60
C ILE A 11 -7.82 9.86 -4.09
N GLY A 12 -6.65 10.14 -4.68
CA GLY A 12 -5.80 11.28 -4.28
C GLY A 12 -6.48 12.64 -4.47
N GLY A 13 -7.17 12.84 -5.60
CA GLY A 13 -7.93 14.07 -5.86
C GLY A 13 -9.09 14.25 -4.90
N LEU A 14 -9.84 13.19 -4.63
CA LEU A 14 -10.96 13.23 -3.68
C LEU A 14 -10.49 13.47 -2.24
N VAL A 15 -9.41 12.85 -1.79
CA VAL A 15 -8.82 13.11 -0.46
C VAL A 15 -8.38 14.58 -0.35
N THR A 16 -7.73 15.10 -1.39
CA THR A 16 -7.33 16.51 -1.45
C THR A 16 -8.54 17.43 -1.37
N ALA A 17 -9.57 17.15 -2.17
CA ALA A 17 -10.79 17.96 -2.22
C ALA A 17 -11.53 18.00 -0.87
N VAL A 18 -11.75 16.84 -0.26
CA VAL A 18 -12.45 16.75 1.02
C VAL A 18 -11.66 17.44 2.14
N THR A 19 -10.33 17.28 2.17
CA THR A 19 -9.46 17.92 3.16
C THR A 19 -9.52 19.45 3.05
N LEU A 20 -9.43 19.99 1.84
CA LEU A 20 -9.55 21.43 1.58
C LEU A 20 -10.94 21.97 1.88
N SER A 21 -11.99 21.25 1.51
CA SER A 21 -13.37 21.61 1.81
C SER A 21 -13.60 21.69 3.32
N ARG A 22 -13.11 20.75 4.10
CA ARG A 22 -13.17 20.77 5.57
C ARG A 22 -12.35 21.89 6.19
N ALA A 23 -11.30 22.34 5.52
CA ALA A 23 -10.54 23.53 5.90
C ALA A 23 -11.26 24.87 5.53
N GLY A 24 -12.48 24.78 4.97
CA GLY A 24 -13.33 25.92 4.66
C GLY A 24 -13.13 26.52 3.27
N TYR A 25 -12.39 25.88 2.38
CA TYR A 25 -12.25 26.36 1.00
C TYR A 25 -13.40 25.86 0.12
N PRO A 26 -13.95 26.70 -0.79
CA PRO A 26 -14.83 26.25 -1.86
C PRO A 26 -14.02 25.37 -2.81
N VAL A 27 -14.44 24.11 -3.01
CA VAL A 27 -13.73 23.16 -3.86
C VAL A 27 -14.67 22.62 -4.93
N THR A 28 -14.21 22.65 -6.18
CA THR A 28 -14.86 21.99 -7.32
C THR A 28 -13.95 20.89 -7.84
N VAL A 29 -14.49 19.67 -7.97
CA VAL A 29 -13.78 18.53 -8.58
C VAL A 29 -14.28 18.33 -10.00
N LEU A 30 -13.37 18.28 -10.96
CA LEU A 30 -13.67 17.98 -12.37
C LEU A 30 -13.13 16.60 -12.71
N GLU A 31 -14.03 15.71 -13.19
CA GLU A 31 -13.72 14.33 -13.56
C GLU A 31 -14.12 14.07 -15.01
N ALA A 32 -13.26 13.40 -15.77
CA ALA A 32 -13.49 13.10 -17.17
C ALA A 32 -14.38 11.86 -17.37
N HIS A 33 -14.34 10.91 -16.42
CA HIS A 33 -15.19 9.73 -16.45
C HIS A 33 -16.55 9.96 -15.81
N VAL A 34 -17.49 9.05 -16.11
CA VAL A 34 -18.86 9.07 -15.54
C VAL A 34 -18.91 8.49 -14.12
N TYR A 35 -17.80 8.09 -13.57
CA TYR A 35 -17.65 7.57 -12.19
C TYR A 35 -16.40 8.15 -11.53
N ALA A 36 -16.47 8.30 -10.22
CA ALA A 36 -15.33 8.69 -9.40
C ALA A 36 -14.51 7.46 -8.96
N GLY A 37 -13.28 7.70 -8.48
CA GLY A 37 -12.38 6.68 -7.94
C GLY A 37 -11.15 6.41 -8.79
N GLY A 38 -11.15 6.77 -10.07
CA GLY A 38 -10.04 6.47 -10.97
C GLY A 38 -9.79 4.96 -11.04
N CYS A 39 -8.55 4.50 -10.81
CA CYS A 39 -8.23 3.06 -10.76
C CYS A 39 -8.92 2.30 -9.62
N ALA A 40 -9.39 2.98 -8.58
CA ALA A 40 -10.24 2.42 -7.52
C ALA A 40 -11.73 2.74 -7.75
N GLY A 41 -12.13 2.94 -8.98
CA GLY A 41 -13.52 3.11 -9.38
C GLY A 41 -14.22 1.79 -9.63
N THR A 42 -15.55 1.79 -9.51
CA THR A 42 -16.42 0.67 -9.91
C THR A 42 -17.36 1.16 -11.00
N LEU A 43 -17.36 0.50 -12.12
CA LEU A 43 -18.26 0.82 -13.25
C LEU A 43 -19.40 -0.20 -13.33
N TYR A 44 -20.51 0.25 -13.94
CA TYR A 44 -21.68 -0.57 -14.17
C TYR A 44 -21.84 -0.84 -15.69
N HIS A 45 -21.98 -2.10 -16.05
CA HIS A 45 -22.24 -2.47 -17.43
C HIS A 45 -23.26 -3.61 -17.49
N LYS A 46 -24.37 -3.40 -18.20
CA LYS A 46 -25.43 -4.40 -18.41
C LYS A 46 -25.92 -5.08 -17.11
N GLY A 47 -26.04 -4.30 -16.02
CA GLY A 47 -26.51 -4.80 -14.72
C GLY A 47 -25.42 -5.44 -13.85
N PHE A 48 -24.20 -5.55 -14.35
CA PHE A 48 -23.05 -6.06 -13.60
C PHE A 48 -22.15 -4.92 -13.11
N ARG A 49 -21.42 -5.19 -12.05
CA ARG A 49 -20.41 -4.29 -11.48
C ARG A 49 -19.02 -4.82 -11.80
N PHE A 50 -18.12 -3.93 -12.18
CA PHE A 50 -16.72 -4.25 -12.47
C PHE A 50 -15.84 -3.20 -11.81
N ASP A 51 -14.84 -3.64 -11.05
CA ASP A 51 -13.80 -2.74 -10.57
C ASP A 51 -12.89 -2.35 -11.75
N ALA A 52 -12.60 -1.05 -11.86
CA ALA A 52 -11.91 -0.48 -13.01
C ALA A 52 -10.42 -0.85 -13.08
N GLY A 53 -9.82 -1.19 -11.95
CA GLY A 53 -8.40 -1.54 -11.86
C GLY A 53 -8.09 -2.27 -10.56
N ALA A 54 -8.03 -1.56 -9.44
CA ALA A 54 -7.76 -2.17 -8.15
C ALA A 54 -8.96 -3.02 -7.68
N THR A 55 -8.67 -4.21 -7.17
CA THR A 55 -9.66 -5.14 -6.60
C THR A 55 -9.39 -5.44 -5.13
N LEU A 56 -8.24 -5.04 -4.63
CA LEU A 56 -7.83 -5.20 -3.25
C LEU A 56 -7.62 -3.83 -2.61
N SER A 57 -8.15 -3.64 -1.43
CA SER A 57 -8.00 -2.41 -0.66
C SER A 57 -7.42 -2.71 0.72
N ALA A 58 -6.35 -2.00 1.07
CA ALA A 58 -5.63 -2.14 2.32
C ALA A 58 -5.38 -0.77 2.98
N GLY A 59 -4.78 -0.77 4.18
CA GLY A 59 -4.52 0.46 4.94
C GLY A 59 -5.57 0.75 6.01
N PHE A 60 -6.53 -0.17 6.22
CA PHE A 60 -7.63 -0.03 7.19
C PHE A 60 -7.25 -0.60 8.57
N TYR A 61 -6.25 -0.01 9.19
CA TYR A 61 -5.83 -0.32 10.56
C TYR A 61 -5.65 0.98 11.35
N PRO A 62 -5.71 0.96 12.69
CA PRO A 62 -5.54 2.16 13.50
C PRO A 62 -4.19 2.87 13.21
N GLY A 63 -4.24 4.16 12.91
CA GLY A 63 -3.08 4.96 12.49
C GLY A 63 -2.58 4.68 11.07
N GLY A 64 -3.23 3.79 10.32
CA GLY A 64 -2.90 3.49 8.93
C GLY A 64 -3.39 4.55 7.94
N PRO A 65 -3.02 4.43 6.65
CA PRO A 65 -3.35 5.44 5.65
C PRO A 65 -4.84 5.75 5.55
N MET A 66 -5.69 4.71 5.58
CA MET A 66 -7.13 4.90 5.46
C MET A 66 -7.78 5.43 6.75
N ASP A 67 -7.17 5.21 7.91
CA ASP A 67 -7.57 5.83 9.17
C ASP A 67 -7.25 7.34 9.15
N LEU A 68 -6.05 7.72 8.70
CA LEU A 68 -5.68 9.13 8.51
C LEU A 68 -6.60 9.86 7.52
N VAL A 69 -6.95 9.20 6.41
CA VAL A 69 -7.93 9.75 5.46
C VAL A 69 -9.30 9.89 6.10
N ALA A 70 -9.75 8.91 6.88
CA ALA A 70 -11.03 8.98 7.58
C ALA A 70 -11.09 10.17 8.55
N GLN A 71 -10.03 10.37 9.33
CA GLN A 71 -9.91 11.51 10.24
C GLN A 71 -9.94 12.84 9.48
N ALA A 72 -9.15 12.98 8.41
CA ALA A 72 -9.10 14.18 7.59
C ALA A 72 -10.43 14.46 6.88
N ALA A 73 -11.15 13.43 6.43
CA ALA A 73 -12.43 13.54 5.72
C ALA A 73 -13.65 13.59 6.67
N GLY A 74 -13.48 13.32 7.97
CA GLY A 74 -14.58 13.20 8.94
C GLY A 74 -15.45 11.96 8.69
N ILE A 75 -14.86 10.90 8.20
CA ILE A 75 -15.52 9.61 8.00
C ILE A 75 -15.42 8.80 9.30
N GLU A 76 -16.54 8.48 9.91
CA GLU A 76 -16.57 7.69 11.16
C GLU A 76 -16.17 6.24 10.92
N THR A 77 -16.67 5.65 9.85
CA THR A 77 -16.37 4.25 9.50
C THR A 77 -16.29 4.05 8.00
N TRP A 78 -15.36 3.23 7.58
CA TRP A 78 -15.31 2.71 6.22
C TRP A 78 -16.27 1.52 6.06
N HIS A 79 -17.05 1.55 4.99
CA HIS A 79 -17.81 0.36 4.59
C HIS A 79 -16.84 -0.76 4.18
N GLY A 80 -17.38 -1.94 4.01
CA GLY A 80 -16.59 -3.11 3.66
C GLY A 80 -16.26 -4.00 4.87
N ARG A 81 -16.10 -5.27 4.60
CA ARG A 81 -15.83 -6.32 5.58
C ARG A 81 -14.32 -6.54 5.68
N PRO A 82 -13.72 -6.47 6.88
CA PRO A 82 -12.33 -6.88 7.05
C PRO A 82 -12.15 -8.36 6.70
N THR A 83 -11.00 -8.70 6.15
CA THR A 83 -10.64 -10.08 5.83
C THR A 83 -9.19 -10.36 6.15
N ASP A 84 -8.93 -11.55 6.72
CA ASP A 84 -7.58 -12.03 6.96
C ASP A 84 -6.99 -12.71 5.72
N LEU A 85 -7.83 -13.24 4.83
CA LEU A 85 -7.40 -13.77 3.55
C LEU A 85 -7.48 -12.67 2.49
N ALA A 86 -6.33 -12.11 2.14
CA ALA A 86 -6.25 -11.05 1.16
C ALA A 86 -6.47 -11.55 -0.26
N MET A 87 -5.85 -12.65 -0.61
CA MET A 87 -5.95 -13.28 -1.93
C MET A 87 -5.47 -14.73 -1.90
N VAL A 88 -5.77 -15.47 -2.96
CA VAL A 88 -5.18 -16.80 -3.23
C VAL A 88 -4.43 -16.71 -4.55
N VAL A 89 -3.16 -17.08 -4.52
CA VAL A 89 -2.30 -17.11 -5.72
C VAL A 89 -2.36 -18.52 -6.33
N HIS A 90 -2.83 -18.61 -7.55
CA HIS A 90 -2.83 -19.85 -8.32
C HIS A 90 -1.50 -19.97 -9.06
N MET A 91 -0.71 -20.97 -8.70
CA MET A 91 0.57 -21.25 -9.33
C MET A 91 0.38 -22.04 -10.64
N PRO A 92 1.34 -22.00 -11.58
CA PRO A 92 1.23 -22.72 -12.85
C PRO A 92 1.11 -24.25 -12.72
N ASP A 93 1.58 -24.82 -11.61
CA ASP A 93 1.47 -26.24 -11.29
C ASP A 93 0.12 -26.64 -10.67
N GLY A 94 -0.80 -25.68 -10.53
CA GLY A 94 -2.15 -25.89 -9.98
C GLY A 94 -2.24 -25.73 -8.46
N GLU A 95 -1.12 -25.52 -7.75
CA GLU A 95 -1.18 -25.23 -6.31
C GLU A 95 -1.76 -23.84 -6.04
N MET A 96 -2.52 -23.74 -4.97
CA MET A 96 -3.13 -22.51 -4.49
C MET A 96 -2.48 -22.05 -3.19
N ILE A 97 -1.83 -20.88 -3.21
CA ILE A 97 -1.10 -20.34 -2.06
C ILE A 97 -1.89 -19.18 -1.48
N PRO A 98 -2.46 -19.32 -0.27
CA PRO A 98 -3.20 -18.23 0.37
C PRO A 98 -2.26 -17.17 0.93
N ARG A 99 -2.63 -15.90 0.74
CA ARG A 99 -1.97 -14.74 1.31
C ARG A 99 -2.74 -14.27 2.54
N TRP A 100 -2.37 -14.81 3.69
CA TRP A 100 -2.97 -14.45 4.98
C TRP A 100 -2.37 -13.17 5.56
N ALA A 101 -3.19 -12.39 6.26
CA ALA A 101 -2.77 -11.21 7.02
C ALA A 101 -2.07 -11.59 8.34
N ASP A 102 -2.50 -12.67 8.96
CA ASP A 102 -2.07 -13.15 10.27
C ASP A 102 -0.95 -14.22 10.19
N GLU A 103 -0.69 -14.87 11.32
CA GLU A 103 0.40 -15.86 11.48
C GLU A 103 0.27 -17.07 10.55
N ARG A 104 -0.94 -17.38 10.07
CA ARG A 104 -1.17 -18.45 9.08
C ARG A 104 -0.32 -18.29 7.81
N ARG A 105 0.11 -17.05 7.49
CA ARG A 105 0.99 -16.79 6.33
C ARG A 105 2.34 -17.52 6.43
N GLN A 106 2.92 -17.62 7.63
CA GLN A 106 4.22 -18.26 7.81
C GLN A 106 4.15 -19.76 7.47
N HIS A 107 3.13 -20.46 7.98
CA HIS A 107 2.89 -21.85 7.62
C HIS A 107 2.64 -22.03 6.12
N ALA A 108 1.77 -21.18 5.53
CA ALA A 108 1.49 -21.25 4.10
C ALA A 108 2.76 -21.05 3.24
N TYR A 109 3.71 -20.21 3.67
CA TYR A 109 4.96 -20.00 2.94
C TYR A 109 5.96 -21.15 3.18
N GLN A 110 6.02 -21.71 4.39
CA GLN A 110 6.84 -22.87 4.67
C GLN A 110 6.37 -24.09 3.86
N ASP A 111 5.07 -24.34 3.82
CA ASP A 111 4.47 -25.44 3.07
C ASP A 111 4.73 -25.29 1.55
N ALA A 112 4.53 -24.07 1.02
CA ALA A 112 4.66 -23.83 -0.42
C ALA A 112 6.11 -23.73 -0.91
N PHE A 113 7.05 -23.20 -0.09
CA PHE A 113 8.39 -22.81 -0.52
C PHE A 113 9.52 -23.39 0.33
N THR A 114 9.21 -24.16 1.34
CA THR A 114 10.14 -24.73 2.31
C THR A 114 10.82 -23.69 3.22
N GLU A 115 11.57 -24.15 4.21
CA GLU A 115 12.38 -23.33 5.13
C GLU A 115 13.35 -22.37 4.40
N GLN A 116 13.77 -22.69 3.19
CA GLN A 116 14.70 -21.86 2.41
C GLN A 116 14.09 -20.51 1.99
N SER A 117 12.77 -20.36 2.05
CA SER A 117 12.08 -19.08 1.77
C SER A 117 12.07 -18.12 2.96
N MET A 118 12.23 -18.62 4.18
CA MET A 118 12.05 -17.85 5.40
C MET A 118 12.98 -16.63 5.53
N PRO A 119 14.27 -16.71 5.13
CA PRO A 119 15.14 -15.53 5.14
C PRO A 119 14.60 -14.36 4.32
N PHE A 120 13.97 -14.65 3.17
CA PHE A 120 13.32 -13.62 2.33
C PHE A 120 12.14 -12.96 3.06
N TRP A 121 11.26 -13.76 3.66
CA TRP A 121 10.09 -13.23 4.37
C TRP A 121 10.46 -12.44 5.63
N HIS A 122 11.45 -12.91 6.41
CA HIS A 122 11.98 -12.16 7.55
C HIS A 122 12.60 -10.81 7.13
N TRP A 123 13.37 -10.80 6.04
CA TRP A 123 13.89 -9.56 5.47
C TRP A 123 12.77 -8.63 5.06
N GLN A 124 11.77 -9.13 4.32
CA GLN A 124 10.64 -8.35 3.83
C GLN A 124 9.85 -7.73 4.99
N GLU A 125 9.45 -8.50 5.98
CA GLU A 125 8.67 -8.03 7.11
C GLU A 125 9.43 -6.99 7.95
N LYS A 126 10.69 -7.24 8.26
CA LYS A 126 11.54 -6.31 9.00
C LYS A 126 11.72 -4.98 8.24
N THR A 127 11.98 -5.05 6.94
CA THR A 127 12.18 -3.88 6.10
C THR A 127 10.92 -3.03 6.05
N VAL A 128 9.78 -3.65 5.81
CA VAL A 128 8.53 -2.93 5.59
C VAL A 128 7.95 -2.33 6.87
N ASP A 129 8.13 -2.96 8.02
CA ASP A 129 7.66 -2.40 9.30
C ASP A 129 8.39 -1.09 9.63
N ALA A 130 9.70 -1.03 9.35
CA ALA A 130 10.48 0.20 9.47
C ALA A 130 10.01 1.28 8.48
N LEU A 131 9.75 0.92 7.23
CA LEU A 131 9.32 1.86 6.19
C LEU A 131 7.91 2.42 6.44
N TRP A 132 6.96 1.60 6.87
CA TRP A 132 5.62 2.08 7.21
C TRP A 132 5.63 3.02 8.40
N ASP A 133 6.42 2.74 9.45
CA ASP A 133 6.56 3.65 10.59
C ASP A 133 7.13 5.02 10.15
N LEU A 134 8.09 5.03 9.22
CA LEU A 134 8.61 6.28 8.66
C LEU A 134 7.59 7.01 7.78
N ALA A 135 6.93 6.27 6.88
CA ALA A 135 5.98 6.85 5.92
C ALA A 135 4.77 7.49 6.60
N LEU A 136 4.27 6.88 7.68
CA LEU A 136 3.11 7.38 8.43
C LEU A 136 3.42 8.63 9.27
N ARG A 137 4.70 9.00 9.43
CA ARG A 137 5.09 10.29 10.03
C ARG A 137 4.85 11.48 9.11
N LEU A 138 4.45 11.22 7.84
CA LEU A 138 4.05 12.20 6.84
C LEU A 138 5.04 13.37 6.66
N PRO A 139 6.35 13.14 6.47
CA PRO A 139 7.27 14.24 6.22
C PRO A 139 6.89 14.95 4.92
N THR A 140 6.99 16.29 4.90
CA THR A 140 6.73 17.08 3.69
C THR A 140 7.76 16.71 2.60
N TRP A 141 7.30 16.09 1.51
CA TRP A 141 8.16 15.63 0.44
C TRP A 141 7.62 16.00 -0.95
N PRO A 142 8.42 16.53 -1.87
CA PRO A 142 9.79 17.04 -1.66
C PRO A 142 9.77 18.36 -0.87
N PRO A 143 10.81 18.66 -0.03
CA PRO A 143 10.87 19.89 0.71
C PRO A 143 11.06 21.08 -0.27
N GLN A 144 10.21 22.09 -0.14
CA GLN A 144 10.22 23.30 -0.98
C GLN A 144 10.96 24.46 -0.30
N THR A 145 11.18 24.40 1.00
CA THR A 145 11.83 25.43 1.80
C THR A 145 12.90 24.84 2.71
N ALA A 146 13.86 25.67 3.14
CA ALA A 146 14.87 25.25 4.11
C ALA A 146 14.26 24.73 5.42
N ARG A 147 13.15 25.32 5.89
CA ARG A 147 12.41 24.86 7.07
C ARG A 147 11.88 23.44 6.88
N GLN A 148 11.24 23.16 5.75
CA GLN A 148 10.74 21.84 5.43
C GLN A 148 11.88 20.81 5.28
N ALA A 149 13.02 21.21 4.72
CA ALA A 149 14.20 20.34 4.66
C ALA A 149 14.72 19.98 6.05
N VAL A 150 14.78 20.96 6.99
CA VAL A 150 15.13 20.71 8.39
C VAL A 150 14.11 19.80 9.06
N GLU A 151 12.82 19.96 8.79
CA GLU A 151 11.74 19.12 9.31
C GLU A 151 11.88 17.67 8.83
N VAL A 152 12.16 17.44 7.54
CA VAL A 152 12.43 16.10 6.98
C VAL A 152 13.65 15.46 7.67
N ILE A 153 14.74 16.22 7.81
CA ILE A 153 15.96 15.74 8.48
C ILE A 153 15.68 15.42 9.95
N SER A 154 14.99 16.30 10.67
CA SER A 154 14.66 16.09 12.09
C SER A 154 13.72 14.89 12.27
N THR A 155 12.75 14.71 11.38
CA THR A 155 11.87 13.52 11.39
C THR A 155 12.68 12.24 11.18
N GLY A 156 13.60 12.25 10.22
CA GLY A 156 14.51 11.12 9.98
C GLY A 156 15.43 10.84 11.19
N LEU A 157 16.03 11.88 11.77
CA LEU A 157 16.90 11.75 12.96
C LEU A 157 16.11 11.24 14.18
N ASN A 158 14.92 11.78 14.43
CA ASN A 158 14.06 11.33 15.54
C ASN A 158 13.58 9.90 15.33
N TRP A 159 13.29 9.52 14.09
CA TRP A 159 12.92 8.16 13.75
C TRP A 159 14.08 7.18 14.00
N THR A 160 15.30 7.57 13.63
CA THR A 160 16.49 6.75 13.84
C THR A 160 16.90 6.69 15.32
N SER A 161 16.79 7.79 16.06
CA SER A 161 17.18 7.84 17.48
C SER A 161 16.24 7.07 18.39
N ALA A 162 14.98 6.89 18.01
CA ALA A 162 14.00 6.15 18.81
C ALA A 162 14.32 4.65 18.93
N ASP A 163 14.96 4.06 17.91
CA ASP A 163 15.42 2.66 17.94
C ASP A 163 16.51 2.42 16.87
N LEU A 164 17.70 2.95 17.12
CA LEU A 164 18.79 2.97 16.14
C LEU A 164 19.19 1.57 15.66
N PHE A 165 19.21 0.59 16.57
CA PHE A 165 19.68 -0.76 16.26
C PHE A 165 18.66 -1.64 15.49
N HIS A 166 17.36 -1.35 15.63
CA HIS A 166 16.31 -2.11 14.95
C HIS A 166 15.88 -1.44 13.64
N ARG A 167 15.96 -0.12 13.53
CA ARG A 167 15.46 0.65 12.38
C ARG A 167 16.50 0.91 11.30
N ILE A 168 17.77 1.13 11.69
CA ILE A 168 18.86 1.27 10.71
C ILE A 168 19.78 0.05 10.84
N SER A 169 19.46 -1.01 10.11
CA SER A 169 20.45 -2.05 9.87
C SER A 169 21.32 -1.65 8.67
N PRO A 170 22.63 -2.02 8.66
CA PRO A 170 23.47 -1.84 7.47
C PRO A 170 22.83 -2.44 6.21
N GLY A 171 22.01 -3.48 6.37
CA GLY A 171 21.22 -4.09 5.29
C GLY A 171 20.19 -3.14 4.70
N LEU A 172 19.43 -2.41 5.54
CA LEU A 172 18.41 -1.47 5.08
C LEU A 172 19.03 -0.33 4.24
N LEU A 173 20.17 0.20 4.67
CA LEU A 173 20.89 1.22 3.88
C LEU A 173 21.40 0.68 2.54
N ALA A 174 21.89 -0.56 2.52
CA ALA A 174 22.31 -1.19 1.28
C ALA A 174 21.12 -1.46 0.33
N ASP A 175 19.95 -1.76 0.88
CA ASP A 175 18.73 -2.06 0.12
C ASP A 175 18.15 -0.83 -0.61
N VAL A 176 18.57 0.39 -0.25
CA VAL A 176 18.28 1.61 -1.04
C VAL A 176 18.76 1.46 -2.49
N PHE A 177 19.89 0.79 -2.70
CA PHE A 177 20.53 0.61 -4.00
C PHE A 177 20.38 -0.80 -4.58
N ARG A 178 19.65 -1.70 -3.91
CA ARG A 178 19.45 -3.08 -4.33
C ARG A 178 18.10 -3.29 -4.98
N LEU A 179 18.00 -4.39 -5.71
CA LEU A 179 16.75 -4.90 -6.28
C LEU A 179 16.23 -6.05 -5.43
N VAL A 180 14.93 -6.31 -5.48
CA VAL A 180 14.30 -7.45 -4.79
C VAL A 180 14.98 -8.77 -5.17
N ALA A 181 15.40 -8.92 -6.42
CA ALA A 181 16.12 -10.10 -6.91
C ALA A 181 17.38 -10.43 -6.09
N SER A 182 18.05 -9.43 -5.51
CA SER A 182 19.23 -9.67 -4.66
C SER A 182 18.89 -10.45 -3.38
N GLN A 183 17.66 -10.34 -2.90
CA GLN A 183 17.15 -11.08 -1.74
C GLN A 183 16.65 -12.48 -2.10
N LEU A 184 16.44 -12.73 -3.40
CA LEU A 184 15.97 -14.01 -3.93
C LEU A 184 17.08 -14.91 -4.50
N HIS A 185 18.36 -14.51 -4.39
CA HIS A 185 19.46 -15.23 -5.05
C HIS A 185 19.66 -16.67 -4.57
N ARG A 186 19.26 -17.00 -3.34
CA ARG A 186 19.29 -18.35 -2.76
C ARG A 186 17.90 -18.96 -2.62
N ALA A 187 16.86 -18.27 -3.06
CA ALA A 187 15.50 -18.75 -2.93
C ALA A 187 15.16 -19.75 -4.04
N PRO A 188 14.24 -20.70 -3.78
CA PRO A 188 13.72 -21.58 -4.83
C PRO A 188 13.12 -20.74 -5.98
N GLY A 189 13.29 -21.22 -7.22
CA GLY A 189 12.75 -20.54 -8.41
C GLY A 189 11.24 -20.31 -8.34
N ARG A 190 10.53 -21.22 -7.68
CA ARG A 190 9.10 -21.11 -7.40
C ARG A 190 8.74 -19.91 -6.53
N LEU A 191 9.55 -19.58 -5.51
CA LEU A 191 9.35 -18.39 -4.71
C LEU A 191 9.52 -17.12 -5.56
N ARG A 192 10.50 -17.09 -6.47
CA ARG A 192 10.68 -15.97 -7.40
C ARG A 192 9.43 -15.76 -8.28
N GLN A 193 8.88 -16.83 -8.86
CA GLN A 193 7.65 -16.74 -9.65
C GLN A 193 6.49 -16.16 -8.85
N PHE A 194 6.31 -16.61 -7.60
CA PHE A 194 5.29 -16.09 -6.71
C PHE A 194 5.49 -14.61 -6.40
N VAL A 195 6.72 -14.20 -6.05
CA VAL A 195 7.08 -12.81 -5.74
C VAL A 195 6.88 -11.93 -6.97
N ASP A 196 7.32 -12.36 -8.15
CA ASP A 196 7.17 -11.62 -9.39
C ASP A 196 5.70 -11.42 -9.76
N ALA A 197 4.85 -12.43 -9.60
CA ALA A 197 3.42 -12.32 -9.81
C ALA A 197 2.77 -11.28 -8.88
N GLN A 198 3.19 -11.23 -7.61
CA GLN A 198 2.71 -10.23 -6.65
C GLN A 198 3.21 -8.82 -6.98
N LEU A 199 4.46 -8.68 -7.37
CA LEU A 199 5.05 -7.39 -7.77
C LEU A 199 4.42 -6.85 -9.05
N LEU A 200 4.05 -7.70 -10.01
CA LEU A 200 3.31 -7.28 -11.21
C LEU A 200 1.97 -6.64 -10.87
N ILE A 201 1.27 -7.15 -9.84
CA ILE A 201 0.00 -6.57 -9.39
C ILE A 201 0.21 -5.25 -8.66
N SER A 202 1.14 -5.21 -7.70
CA SER A 202 1.26 -4.09 -6.75
C SER A 202 2.30 -3.03 -7.14
N ALA A 203 3.29 -3.39 -7.96
CA ALA A 203 4.41 -2.54 -8.38
C ALA A 203 4.55 -2.41 -9.90
N GLN A 204 3.75 -3.18 -10.68
CA GLN A 204 3.78 -3.24 -12.14
C GLN A 204 5.18 -3.57 -12.73
N THR A 205 5.97 -4.35 -11.99
CA THR A 205 7.31 -4.76 -12.38
C THR A 205 7.66 -6.10 -11.74
N THR A 206 8.82 -6.67 -12.06
CA THR A 206 9.33 -7.91 -11.47
C THR A 206 10.42 -7.65 -10.46
N SER A 207 10.85 -8.68 -9.72
CA SER A 207 11.93 -8.61 -8.73
C SER A 207 13.25 -8.12 -9.32
N GLU A 208 13.48 -8.30 -10.61
CA GLU A 208 14.71 -7.86 -11.30
C GLU A 208 14.76 -6.35 -11.57
N ASN A 209 13.64 -5.65 -11.47
CA ASN A 209 13.57 -4.21 -11.70
C ASN A 209 13.01 -3.44 -10.48
N ALA A 210 12.35 -4.12 -9.56
CA ALA A 210 11.83 -3.49 -8.36
C ALA A 210 12.97 -3.17 -7.38
N ASN A 211 13.07 -1.90 -6.93
CA ASN A 211 13.94 -1.55 -5.81
C ASN A 211 13.54 -2.37 -4.56
N ALA A 212 14.50 -2.80 -3.76
CA ALA A 212 14.28 -3.68 -2.63
C ALA A 212 13.33 -3.09 -1.59
N LEU A 213 13.46 -1.82 -1.24
CA LEU A 213 12.59 -1.15 -0.26
C LEU A 213 11.17 -0.99 -0.79
N TYR A 214 11.03 -0.53 -2.02
CA TYR A 214 9.73 -0.38 -2.68
C TYR A 214 9.03 -1.73 -2.86
N GLY A 215 9.75 -2.74 -3.34
CA GLY A 215 9.20 -4.07 -3.54
C GLY A 215 8.81 -4.75 -2.23
N ALA A 216 9.60 -4.59 -1.15
CA ALA A 216 9.21 -5.09 0.17
C ALA A 216 7.86 -4.50 0.62
N THR A 217 7.67 -3.18 0.41
CA THR A 217 6.42 -2.48 0.74
C THR A 217 5.26 -2.96 -0.13
N ALA A 218 5.48 -3.13 -1.42
CA ALA A 218 4.48 -3.60 -2.37
C ALA A 218 3.99 -5.04 -2.05
N LEU A 219 4.86 -5.89 -1.52
CA LEU A 219 4.54 -7.26 -1.10
C LEU A 219 3.78 -7.33 0.24
N ASP A 220 3.70 -6.24 0.99
CA ASP A 220 3.14 -6.23 2.35
C ASP A 220 1.63 -5.98 2.43
N LEU A 221 0.99 -5.75 1.32
CA LEU A 221 -0.43 -5.42 1.23
C LEU A 221 -1.34 -6.32 2.09
N PRO A 222 -1.18 -7.67 2.12
CA PRO A 222 -2.01 -8.55 2.94
C PRO A 222 -1.98 -8.24 4.44
N ARG A 223 -0.87 -7.76 4.97
CA ARG A 223 -0.70 -7.45 6.41
C ARG A 223 -1.31 -6.10 6.82
N ARG A 224 -1.78 -5.30 5.88
CA ARG A 224 -2.15 -3.89 6.10
C ARG A 224 -3.65 -3.65 6.19
N GLY A 225 -4.38 -4.50 6.92
CA GLY A 225 -5.80 -4.30 7.17
C GLY A 225 -6.61 -4.30 5.87
N VAL A 226 -6.74 -5.46 5.26
CA VAL A 226 -7.49 -5.62 4.00
C VAL A 226 -8.98 -5.59 4.25
N ARG A 227 -9.73 -4.92 3.37
CA ARG A 227 -11.19 -4.95 3.34
C ARG A 227 -11.72 -5.35 1.97
N VAL A 228 -12.81 -6.10 1.98
CA VAL A 228 -13.61 -6.44 0.82
C VAL A 228 -14.87 -5.57 0.79
N PHE A 229 -15.13 -4.96 -0.34
CA PHE A 229 -16.30 -4.10 -0.57
C PHE A 229 -17.30 -4.82 -1.46
N GLU A 230 -18.44 -5.21 -0.92
CA GLU A 230 -19.49 -5.93 -1.67
C GLU A 230 -20.07 -5.09 -2.83
N SER A 231 -20.05 -3.77 -2.70
CA SER A 231 -20.48 -2.83 -3.73
C SER A 231 -19.37 -2.45 -4.71
N GLY A 232 -18.21 -3.10 -4.65
CA GLY A 232 -17.02 -2.78 -5.41
C GLY A 232 -16.13 -1.75 -4.71
N ILE A 233 -14.87 -1.67 -5.13
CA ILE A 233 -13.86 -0.77 -4.52
C ILE A 233 -14.23 0.72 -4.64
N GLY A 234 -15.03 1.08 -5.63
CA GLY A 234 -15.55 2.45 -5.82
C GLY A 234 -16.36 2.99 -4.64
N SER A 235 -16.78 2.11 -3.70
CA SER A 235 -17.42 2.50 -2.44
C SER A 235 -16.51 3.41 -1.59
N ILE A 236 -15.20 3.33 -1.74
CA ILE A 236 -14.24 4.23 -1.10
C ILE A 236 -14.39 5.64 -1.65
N ALA A 237 -14.42 5.79 -2.98
CA ALA A 237 -14.63 7.07 -3.64
C ALA A 237 -16.00 7.66 -3.29
N ALA A 238 -17.04 6.85 -3.28
CA ALA A 238 -18.40 7.28 -2.92
C ALA A 238 -18.53 7.82 -1.47
N ARG A 239 -17.60 7.49 -0.59
CA ARG A 239 -17.54 8.05 0.79
C ARG A 239 -16.79 9.37 0.86
N LEU A 240 -16.02 9.72 -0.17
CA LEU A 240 -15.22 10.94 -0.26
C LEU A 240 -15.91 12.05 -1.10
N VAL A 241 -16.95 11.71 -1.84
CA VAL A 241 -17.81 12.65 -2.59
C VAL A 241 -18.94 13.13 -1.69
#